data_36458b17921dd0eaa12eb6e01dbb8bf9
#
_entry.id   36458b17921dd0eaa12eb6e01dbb8bf9
#
_cell.length_a   1.000
_cell.length_b   1.000
_cell.length_c   1.000
_cell.angle_alpha   90.00
_cell.angle_beta   90.00
_cell.angle_gamma   90.00
#
_symmetry.space_group_name_H-M   'P 1'
#
loop_
_entity.id
_entity.type
_entity.pdbx_description
1 polymer ?
#
loop_
_entity_poly.entity_id
_entity_poly.type
_entity_poly.pdbx_seq_one_letter_code
_entity_poly.pdbx_strand_id
1 'polypeptide(L)'
;MSALLPPDLPVLAGLGGVAAAQDWLRELPDLIDEVREEWQLTLSAPLHGGSCSWVAPTTLKDGTHAIVKIGWPHREMYGEPLALRAWAGRSAVRLLEHDPDRHALLLERCEPGTPLTADDRPADERLHAAATVLRDLWQAPVPDGLEDLGAVLAEWADLAEERMARLHPGYDPGLVAYGVDLLRTLPASADRRVMLHGDANPGNFLAARRRPWLAIDPKPMVGDPAYDPCPLLGQVDDPFARDDPAPLVRDRIALLADALELDADRVAAFCVAREVEYALYEAHHGRVPDGAQAMRVARTIAG
;
A
#
# COMPACT_ATOMS: atom_id res chain seq x y z
N MET A 1 4.68 -29.37 6.14
CA MET A 1 3.89 -28.32 6.80
C MET A 1 4.76 -27.32 7.57
N SER A 2 5.62 -27.72 8.50
CA SER A 2 6.44 -26.76 9.29
C SER A 2 7.33 -25.80 8.45
N ALA A 3 7.80 -26.21 7.27
CA ALA A 3 8.68 -25.38 6.44
C ALA A 3 7.94 -24.28 5.64
N LEU A 4 6.63 -24.43 5.41
CA LEU A 4 5.80 -23.43 4.69
C LEU A 4 5.07 -22.47 5.62
N LEU A 5 5.06 -22.74 6.93
CA LEU A 5 4.43 -21.90 7.95
C LEU A 5 5.36 -21.77 9.17
N PRO A 6 6.56 -21.19 9.01
CA PRO A 6 7.41 -20.88 10.14
C PRO A 6 6.70 -19.88 11.07
N PRO A 7 6.83 -20.01 12.40
CA PRO A 7 6.04 -19.23 13.37
C PRO A 7 6.33 -17.73 13.39
N ASP A 8 7.43 -17.32 12.77
CA ASP A 8 7.86 -15.92 12.63
C ASP A 8 7.37 -15.22 11.37
N LEU A 9 6.48 -15.87 10.59
CA LEU A 9 5.88 -15.21 9.43
C LEU A 9 5.04 -14.00 9.84
N PRO A 10 5.22 -12.85 9.18
CA PRO A 10 4.47 -11.62 9.47
C PRO A 10 2.95 -11.81 9.44
N VAL A 11 2.42 -12.61 8.52
CA VAL A 11 0.98 -12.91 8.43
C VAL A 11 0.45 -13.60 9.69
N LEU A 12 1.22 -14.49 10.32
CA LEU A 12 0.81 -15.16 11.57
C LEU A 12 0.84 -14.18 12.75
N ALA A 13 1.85 -13.30 12.80
CA ALA A 13 1.93 -12.27 13.83
C ALA A 13 0.86 -11.18 13.64
N GLY A 14 0.66 -10.70 12.41
CA GLY A 14 -0.31 -9.65 12.08
C GLY A 14 -1.75 -10.06 12.32
N LEU A 15 -2.11 -11.27 11.92
CA LEU A 15 -3.49 -11.78 12.03
C LEU A 15 -3.75 -12.60 13.31
N GLY A 16 -2.71 -12.97 14.05
CA GLY A 16 -2.86 -13.81 15.24
C GLY A 16 -3.78 -13.25 16.33
N GLY A 17 -3.86 -11.92 16.45
CA GLY A 17 -4.77 -11.21 17.36
C GLY A 17 -6.11 -10.80 16.74
N VAL A 18 -6.34 -11.04 15.45
CA VAL A 18 -7.55 -10.63 14.73
C VAL A 18 -8.59 -11.73 14.78
N ALA A 19 -9.67 -11.54 15.53
CA ALA A 19 -10.70 -12.55 15.74
C ALA A 19 -11.31 -13.07 14.41
N ALA A 20 -11.57 -12.18 13.47
CA ALA A 20 -12.14 -12.50 12.15
C ALA A 20 -11.19 -13.33 11.25
N ALA A 21 -9.89 -13.36 11.55
CA ALA A 21 -8.91 -14.08 10.75
C ALA A 21 -8.61 -15.49 11.27
N GLN A 22 -9.12 -15.87 12.45
CA GLN A 22 -8.74 -17.12 13.11
C GLN A 22 -9.16 -18.37 12.34
N ASP A 23 -10.32 -18.34 11.67
CA ASP A 23 -10.78 -19.46 10.84
C ASP A 23 -9.87 -19.64 9.63
N TRP A 24 -9.59 -18.55 8.92
CA TRP A 24 -8.67 -18.55 7.79
C TRP A 24 -7.25 -18.99 8.19
N LEU A 25 -6.73 -18.56 9.33
CA LEU A 25 -5.40 -19.01 9.81
C LEU A 25 -5.36 -20.52 10.08
N ARG A 26 -6.48 -21.12 10.51
CA ARG A 26 -6.56 -22.58 10.71
C ARG A 26 -6.65 -23.33 9.39
N GLU A 27 -7.30 -22.76 8.39
CA GLU A 27 -7.48 -23.32 7.05
C GLU A 27 -6.28 -23.07 6.12
N LEU A 28 -5.44 -22.10 6.42
CA LEU A 28 -4.30 -21.71 5.58
C LEU A 28 -3.38 -22.86 5.16
N PRO A 29 -3.04 -23.85 6.01
CA PRO A 29 -2.25 -25.01 5.59
C PRO A 29 -2.90 -25.80 4.46
N ASP A 30 -4.21 -26.04 4.55
CA ASP A 30 -4.98 -26.79 3.55
C ASP A 30 -5.12 -25.97 2.26
N LEU A 31 -5.39 -24.67 2.35
CA LEU A 31 -5.43 -23.75 1.21
C LEU A 31 -4.10 -23.74 0.44
N ILE A 32 -2.96 -23.74 1.13
CA ILE A 32 -1.64 -23.82 0.50
C ILE A 32 -1.48 -25.13 -0.27
N ASP A 33 -1.87 -26.26 0.33
CA ASP A 33 -1.76 -27.57 -0.30
C ASP A 33 -2.70 -27.70 -1.51
N GLU A 34 -3.94 -27.23 -1.41
CA GLU A 34 -4.91 -27.22 -2.51
C GLU A 34 -4.43 -26.37 -3.70
N VAL A 35 -4.01 -25.13 -3.46
CA VAL A 35 -3.50 -24.23 -4.52
C VAL A 35 -2.24 -24.82 -5.16
N ARG A 36 -1.33 -25.38 -4.35
CA ARG A 36 -0.12 -26.07 -4.85
C ARG A 36 -0.46 -27.22 -5.79
N GLU A 37 -1.44 -28.05 -5.43
CA GLU A 37 -1.85 -29.22 -6.23
C GLU A 37 -2.57 -28.79 -7.50
N GLU A 38 -3.53 -27.88 -7.42
CA GLU A 38 -4.32 -27.42 -8.57
C GLU A 38 -3.45 -26.73 -9.62
N TRP A 39 -2.60 -25.82 -9.22
CA TRP A 39 -1.68 -25.12 -10.14
C TRP A 39 -0.37 -25.87 -10.37
N GLN A 40 -0.17 -27.01 -9.73
CA GLN A 40 0.98 -27.90 -9.88
C GLN A 40 2.32 -27.19 -9.61
N LEU A 41 2.35 -26.48 -8.49
CA LEU A 41 3.46 -25.63 -8.10
C LEU A 41 4.54 -26.38 -7.32
N THR A 42 5.81 -25.99 -7.57
CA THR A 42 6.94 -26.34 -6.69
C THR A 42 7.23 -25.14 -5.80
N LEU A 43 6.75 -25.19 -4.55
CA LEU A 43 6.88 -24.09 -3.58
C LEU A 43 8.31 -24.01 -3.01
N SER A 44 8.81 -22.80 -2.84
CA SER A 44 9.99 -22.48 -2.03
C SER A 44 9.56 -22.00 -0.63
N ALA A 45 10.55 -21.71 0.24
CA ALA A 45 10.25 -21.11 1.55
C ALA A 45 9.48 -19.79 1.39
N PRO A 46 8.47 -19.51 2.24
CA PRO A 46 7.67 -18.31 2.16
C PRO A 46 8.50 -17.06 2.42
N LEU A 47 8.06 -15.94 1.86
CA LEU A 47 8.68 -14.64 2.06
C LEU A 47 8.19 -14.02 3.38
N HIS A 48 9.09 -13.29 4.08
CA HIS A 48 8.76 -12.52 5.27
C HIS A 48 8.20 -11.13 4.91
N GLY A 49 7.25 -11.09 3.97
CA GLY A 49 6.54 -9.89 3.54
C GLY A 49 5.03 -10.13 3.57
N GLY A 50 4.27 -9.06 3.83
CA GLY A 50 2.80 -9.13 3.88
C GLY A 50 2.25 -9.51 5.25
N SER A 51 1.46 -8.59 5.84
CA SER A 51 0.80 -8.78 7.14
C SER A 51 -0.55 -9.50 7.04
N CYS A 52 -1.16 -9.52 5.84
CA CYS A 52 -2.50 -10.07 5.58
C CYS A 52 -2.50 -11.19 4.52
N SER A 53 -1.34 -11.66 4.07
CA SER A 53 -1.22 -12.69 3.04
C SER A 53 -0.03 -13.61 3.30
N TRP A 54 -0.20 -14.88 2.98
CA TRP A 54 0.91 -15.82 2.82
C TRP A 54 1.46 -15.71 1.41
N VAL A 55 2.78 -15.56 1.27
CA VAL A 55 3.44 -15.33 -0.02
C VAL A 55 4.65 -16.23 -0.14
N ALA A 56 4.79 -16.95 -1.25
CA ALA A 56 5.96 -17.78 -1.50
C ALA A 56 6.42 -17.73 -2.97
N PRO A 57 7.74 -17.79 -3.21
CA PRO A 57 8.27 -18.08 -4.53
C PRO A 57 7.88 -19.49 -4.95
N THR A 58 7.57 -19.64 -6.23
CA THR A 58 7.22 -20.93 -6.81
C THR A 58 7.82 -21.11 -8.20
N THR A 59 7.88 -22.37 -8.65
CA THR A 59 8.24 -22.73 -10.02
C THR A 59 7.12 -23.55 -10.63
N LEU A 60 6.66 -23.16 -11.82
CA LEU A 60 5.67 -23.84 -12.60
C LEU A 60 6.30 -25.07 -13.32
N LYS A 61 5.46 -25.97 -13.85
CA LYS A 61 5.91 -27.17 -14.57
C LYS A 61 6.83 -26.90 -15.76
N ASP A 62 6.63 -25.77 -16.43
CA ASP A 62 7.45 -25.35 -17.57
C ASP A 62 8.77 -24.67 -17.16
N GLY A 63 9.05 -24.59 -15.86
CA GLY A 63 10.23 -23.94 -15.30
C GLY A 63 10.06 -22.44 -15.07
N THR A 64 8.91 -21.86 -15.34
CA THR A 64 8.64 -20.43 -15.10
C THR A 64 8.68 -20.14 -13.59
N HIS A 65 9.44 -19.10 -13.20
CA HIS A 65 9.46 -18.62 -11.83
C HIS A 65 8.30 -17.64 -11.59
N ALA A 66 7.56 -17.85 -10.52
CA ALA A 66 6.40 -17.06 -10.14
C ALA A 66 6.37 -16.80 -8.62
N ILE A 67 5.39 -16.03 -8.18
CA ILE A 67 5.01 -15.84 -6.77
C ILE A 67 3.58 -16.33 -6.62
N VAL A 68 3.33 -17.15 -5.62
CA VAL A 68 1.98 -17.46 -5.16
C VAL A 68 1.67 -16.65 -3.90
N LYS A 69 0.50 -16.01 -3.89
CA LYS A 69 -0.02 -15.21 -2.79
C LYS A 69 -1.39 -15.73 -2.42
N ILE A 70 -1.61 -16.08 -1.14
CA ILE A 70 -2.91 -16.47 -0.59
C ILE A 70 -3.26 -15.46 0.48
N GLY A 71 -4.30 -14.66 0.26
CA GLY A 71 -4.66 -13.55 1.11
C GLY A 71 -5.80 -13.90 2.08
N TRP A 72 -5.75 -13.32 3.28
CA TRP A 72 -6.92 -13.28 4.16
C TRP A 72 -8.02 -12.44 3.50
N PRO A 73 -9.28 -12.95 3.39
CA PRO A 73 -10.36 -12.20 2.76
C PRO A 73 -10.73 -10.95 3.59
N HIS A 74 -10.36 -9.79 3.08
CA HIS A 74 -10.69 -8.49 3.64
C HIS A 74 -10.85 -7.45 2.53
N ARG A 75 -11.44 -6.31 2.85
CA ARG A 75 -11.85 -5.26 1.90
C ARG A 75 -10.78 -4.92 0.85
N GLU A 76 -9.56 -4.63 1.28
CA GLU A 76 -8.49 -4.15 0.39
C GLU A 76 -8.00 -5.20 -0.62
N MET A 77 -8.20 -6.48 -0.32
CA MET A 77 -7.72 -7.59 -1.13
C MET A 77 -8.53 -7.81 -2.42
N TYR A 78 -9.83 -7.48 -2.40
CA TYR A 78 -10.72 -7.79 -3.54
C TYR A 78 -10.39 -6.97 -4.80
N GLY A 79 -9.81 -5.79 -4.66
CA GLY A 79 -9.42 -4.93 -5.76
C GLY A 79 -8.14 -5.36 -6.49
N GLU A 80 -7.20 -6.04 -5.81
CA GLU A 80 -5.88 -6.38 -6.37
C GLU A 80 -5.95 -7.12 -7.70
N PRO A 81 -6.71 -8.24 -7.84
CA PRO A 81 -6.79 -8.96 -9.12
C PRO A 81 -7.46 -8.14 -10.23
N LEU A 82 -8.37 -7.22 -9.91
CA LEU A 82 -9.00 -6.33 -10.88
C LEU A 82 -7.99 -5.33 -11.44
N ALA A 83 -7.21 -4.70 -10.57
CA ALA A 83 -6.18 -3.76 -10.96
C ALA A 83 -5.05 -4.43 -11.77
N LEU A 84 -4.55 -5.57 -11.32
CA LEU A 84 -3.49 -6.29 -12.02
C LEU A 84 -3.92 -6.72 -13.43
N ARG A 85 -5.18 -7.15 -13.62
CA ARG A 85 -5.75 -7.43 -14.94
C ARG A 85 -5.84 -6.18 -15.81
N ALA A 86 -6.31 -5.08 -15.27
CA ALA A 86 -6.45 -3.82 -16.01
C ALA A 86 -5.09 -3.22 -16.39
N TRP A 87 -4.10 -3.31 -15.51
CA TRP A 87 -2.73 -2.91 -15.83
C TRP A 87 -2.06 -3.84 -16.86
N ALA A 88 -2.45 -5.11 -16.92
CA ALA A 88 -1.95 -6.08 -17.90
C ALA A 88 -0.41 -6.12 -18.00
N GLY A 89 0.28 -5.98 -16.88
CA GLY A 89 1.75 -5.93 -16.81
C GLY A 89 2.36 -4.55 -17.14
N ARG A 90 1.56 -3.49 -17.37
CA ARG A 90 2.04 -2.12 -17.48
C ARG A 90 2.57 -1.66 -16.12
N SER A 91 3.85 -1.47 -16.00
CA SER A 91 4.55 -1.06 -14.76
C SER A 91 4.10 -1.73 -13.44
N ALA A 92 3.28 -2.78 -13.52
CA ALA A 92 2.95 -3.70 -12.42
C ALA A 92 3.31 -5.13 -12.79
N VAL A 93 3.43 -6.00 -11.82
CA VAL A 93 3.56 -7.45 -12.05
C VAL A 93 2.34 -7.99 -12.79
N ARG A 94 2.55 -9.02 -13.60
CA ARG A 94 1.46 -9.71 -14.30
C ARG A 94 0.73 -10.64 -13.33
N LEU A 95 -0.59 -10.63 -13.40
CA LEU A 95 -1.42 -11.70 -12.87
C LEU A 95 -1.39 -12.86 -13.85
N LEU A 96 -0.88 -14.00 -13.43
CA LEU A 96 -0.79 -15.22 -14.26
C LEU A 96 -2.04 -16.09 -14.09
N GLU A 97 -2.45 -16.33 -12.82
CA GLU A 97 -3.68 -17.05 -12.48
C GLU A 97 -4.35 -16.42 -11.26
N HIS A 98 -5.66 -16.65 -11.11
CA HIS A 98 -6.45 -16.14 -9.98
C HIS A 98 -7.53 -17.14 -9.61
N ASP A 99 -7.54 -17.56 -8.37
CA ASP A 99 -8.60 -18.35 -7.74
C ASP A 99 -9.36 -17.45 -6.75
N PRO A 100 -10.58 -16.98 -7.11
CA PRO A 100 -11.36 -16.12 -6.23
C PRO A 100 -11.90 -16.84 -4.99
N ASP A 101 -12.12 -18.16 -5.07
CA ASP A 101 -12.71 -18.93 -3.97
C ASP A 101 -11.69 -19.16 -2.85
N ARG A 102 -10.42 -19.33 -3.21
CA ARG A 102 -9.30 -19.50 -2.27
C ARG A 102 -8.53 -18.21 -2.01
N HIS A 103 -8.95 -17.11 -2.62
CA HIS A 103 -8.26 -15.82 -2.56
C HIS A 103 -6.77 -15.94 -2.92
N ALA A 104 -6.47 -16.74 -3.94
CA ALA A 104 -5.12 -17.03 -4.37
C ALA A 104 -4.79 -16.31 -5.69
N LEU A 105 -3.58 -15.77 -5.77
CA LEU A 105 -3.02 -15.14 -6.94
C LEU A 105 -1.70 -15.81 -7.32
N LEU A 106 -1.52 -16.11 -8.60
CA LEU A 106 -0.23 -16.46 -9.17
C LEU A 106 0.29 -15.25 -9.94
N LEU A 107 1.45 -14.73 -9.52
CA LEU A 107 1.99 -13.46 -9.98
C LEU A 107 3.34 -13.65 -10.65
N GLU A 108 3.67 -12.75 -11.59
CA GLU A 108 5.00 -12.60 -12.13
C GLU A 108 6.01 -12.39 -11.00
N ARG A 109 7.12 -13.14 -11.02
CA ARG A 109 8.23 -12.91 -10.10
C ARG A 109 9.15 -11.84 -10.61
N CYS A 110 9.38 -10.80 -9.84
CA CYS A 110 10.41 -9.82 -10.10
C CYS A 110 11.80 -10.42 -9.89
N GLU A 111 12.70 -10.22 -10.85
CA GLU A 111 14.10 -10.60 -10.76
C GLU A 111 14.97 -9.42 -11.22
N PRO A 112 15.87 -8.90 -10.37
CA PRO A 112 16.32 -9.44 -9.10
C PRO A 112 15.32 -9.34 -7.93
N GLY A 113 14.26 -8.51 -8.02
CA GLY A 113 13.25 -8.34 -6.97
C GLY A 113 13.71 -7.46 -5.80
N THR A 114 14.79 -6.70 -5.97
CA THR A 114 15.26 -5.73 -4.97
C THR A 114 14.24 -4.61 -4.83
N PRO A 115 13.74 -4.32 -3.61
CA PRO A 115 12.80 -3.22 -3.41
C PRO A 115 13.49 -1.86 -3.54
N LEU A 116 12.72 -0.83 -3.90
CA LEU A 116 13.22 0.54 -4.04
C LEU A 116 13.78 1.09 -2.71
N THR A 117 13.34 0.56 -1.57
CA THR A 117 13.92 0.86 -0.25
C THR A 117 15.37 0.44 -0.11
N ALA A 118 15.81 -0.58 -0.84
CA ALA A 118 17.16 -1.14 -0.81
C ALA A 118 18.02 -0.67 -2.02
N ASP A 119 17.54 0.30 -2.80
CA ASP A 119 18.28 0.92 -3.90
C ASP A 119 19.23 1.99 -3.35
N ASP A 120 20.52 1.91 -3.71
CA ASP A 120 21.58 2.81 -3.21
C ASP A 120 21.62 4.18 -3.92
N ARG A 121 20.76 4.42 -4.93
CA ARG A 121 20.70 5.70 -5.62
C ARG A 121 20.18 6.81 -4.71
N PRO A 122 20.53 8.09 -5.00
CA PRO A 122 19.99 9.23 -4.28
C PRO A 122 18.45 9.21 -4.15
N ALA A 123 17.92 9.74 -3.04
CA ALA A 123 16.48 9.75 -2.76
C ALA A 123 15.67 10.33 -3.93
N ASP A 124 16.14 11.43 -4.53
CA ASP A 124 15.46 12.09 -5.65
C ASP A 124 15.33 11.18 -6.88
N GLU A 125 16.35 10.39 -7.18
CA GLU A 125 16.29 9.43 -8.30
C GLU A 125 15.31 8.30 -8.01
N ARG A 126 15.23 7.84 -6.76
CA ARG A 126 14.26 6.82 -6.32
C ARG A 126 12.83 7.35 -6.36
N LEU A 127 12.61 8.60 -5.92
CA LEU A 127 11.31 9.26 -6.01
C LEU A 127 10.87 9.41 -7.48
N HIS A 128 11.75 9.84 -8.38
CA HIS A 128 11.46 9.90 -9.81
C HIS A 128 11.14 8.53 -10.42
N ALA A 129 11.85 7.48 -10.00
CA ALA A 129 11.58 6.12 -10.45
C ALA A 129 10.16 5.66 -10.05
N ALA A 130 9.76 5.86 -8.79
CA ALA A 130 8.41 5.56 -8.31
C ALA A 130 7.35 6.41 -9.03
N ALA A 131 7.58 7.71 -9.20
CA ALA A 131 6.68 8.60 -9.93
C ALA A 131 6.47 8.14 -11.38
N THR A 132 7.53 7.67 -12.05
CA THR A 132 7.43 7.11 -13.40
C THR A 132 6.52 5.89 -13.46
N VAL A 133 6.62 4.98 -12.47
CA VAL A 133 5.74 3.82 -12.36
C VAL A 133 4.29 4.27 -12.14
N LEU A 134 4.03 5.16 -11.20
CA LEU A 134 2.67 5.64 -10.89
C LEU A 134 2.02 6.30 -12.10
N ARG A 135 2.72 7.19 -12.81
CA ARG A 135 2.19 7.81 -14.03
C ARG A 135 1.79 6.79 -15.08
N ASP A 136 2.58 5.74 -15.24
CA ASP A 136 2.28 4.68 -16.20
C ASP A 136 1.07 3.84 -15.75
N LEU A 137 0.92 3.54 -14.46
CA LEU A 137 -0.24 2.84 -13.90
C LEU A 137 -1.53 3.62 -14.11
N TRP A 138 -1.52 4.94 -13.90
CA TRP A 138 -2.70 5.82 -14.04
C TRP A 138 -3.21 5.96 -15.49
N GLN A 139 -2.46 5.48 -16.49
CA GLN A 139 -2.92 5.44 -17.88
C GLN A 139 -3.83 4.25 -18.19
N ALA A 140 -3.92 3.29 -17.29
CA ALA A 140 -4.77 2.12 -17.51
C ALA A 140 -6.27 2.48 -17.40
N PRO A 141 -7.14 1.79 -18.13
CA PRO A 141 -8.56 1.96 -17.95
C PRO A 141 -8.98 1.53 -16.55
N VAL A 142 -9.95 2.25 -15.98
CA VAL A 142 -10.52 1.91 -14.67
C VAL A 142 -11.51 0.77 -14.85
N PRO A 143 -11.30 -0.39 -14.23
CA PRO A 143 -12.27 -1.48 -14.27
C PRO A 143 -13.44 -1.21 -13.32
N ASP A 144 -14.58 -1.82 -13.59
CA ASP A 144 -15.70 -1.84 -12.65
C ASP A 144 -15.35 -2.65 -11.39
N GLY A 145 -15.98 -2.30 -10.27
CA GLY A 145 -15.85 -3.04 -9.01
C GLY A 145 -14.76 -2.57 -8.06
N LEU A 146 -13.99 -1.54 -8.41
CA LEU A 146 -13.07 -0.90 -7.46
C LEU A 146 -13.82 0.08 -6.56
N GLU A 147 -13.32 0.25 -5.34
CA GLU A 147 -13.86 1.22 -4.41
C GLU A 147 -13.60 2.66 -4.84
N ASP A 148 -14.51 3.53 -4.46
CA ASP A 148 -14.38 4.97 -4.66
C ASP A 148 -13.52 5.57 -3.53
N LEU A 149 -12.44 6.27 -3.87
CA LEU A 149 -11.59 6.94 -2.87
C LEU A 149 -12.39 7.89 -1.97
N GLY A 150 -13.34 8.64 -2.55
CA GLY A 150 -14.14 9.59 -1.77
C GLY A 150 -15.01 8.89 -0.74
N ALA A 151 -15.60 7.75 -1.07
CA ALA A 151 -16.40 6.96 -0.14
C ALA A 151 -15.51 6.40 1.01
N VAL A 152 -14.32 5.89 0.67
CA VAL A 152 -13.37 5.38 1.67
C VAL A 152 -12.89 6.50 2.60
N LEU A 153 -12.52 7.66 2.06
CA LEU A 153 -12.04 8.78 2.87
C LEU A 153 -13.15 9.40 3.73
N ALA A 154 -14.40 9.40 3.28
CA ALA A 154 -15.54 9.84 4.10
C ALA A 154 -15.75 8.92 5.31
N GLU A 155 -15.66 7.59 5.12
CA GLU A 155 -15.70 6.62 6.22
C GLU A 155 -14.53 6.82 7.20
N TRP A 156 -13.32 7.06 6.70
CA TRP A 156 -12.16 7.33 7.54
C TRP A 156 -12.28 8.64 8.31
N ALA A 157 -12.89 9.66 7.72
CA ALA A 157 -13.19 10.92 8.41
C ALA A 157 -14.13 10.72 9.61
N ASP A 158 -15.20 9.93 9.42
CA ASP A 158 -16.15 9.61 10.49
C ASP A 158 -15.49 8.79 11.61
N LEU A 159 -14.66 7.80 11.26
CA LEU A 159 -13.88 7.03 12.21
C LEU A 159 -12.86 7.90 12.95
N ALA A 160 -12.21 8.85 12.28
CA ALA A 160 -11.25 9.76 12.91
C ALA A 160 -11.93 10.66 13.96
N GLU A 161 -13.10 11.22 13.65
CA GLU A 161 -13.89 12.02 14.61
C GLU A 161 -14.34 11.17 15.81
N GLU A 162 -14.86 9.96 15.57
CA GLU A 162 -15.28 9.03 16.61
C GLU A 162 -14.11 8.67 17.54
N ARG A 163 -12.97 8.29 16.94
CA ARG A 163 -11.76 7.93 17.70
C ARG A 163 -11.22 9.10 18.52
N MET A 164 -11.16 10.31 17.95
CA MET A 164 -10.74 11.51 18.66
C MET A 164 -11.65 11.81 19.86
N ALA A 165 -12.97 11.73 19.65
CA ALA A 165 -13.96 11.98 20.71
C ALA A 165 -13.96 10.92 21.82
N ARG A 166 -13.69 9.66 21.48
CA ARG A 166 -13.73 8.53 22.43
C ARG A 166 -12.42 8.33 23.18
N LEU A 167 -11.29 8.47 22.48
CA LEU A 167 -9.98 8.08 23.05
C LEU A 167 -9.28 9.22 23.76
N HIS A 168 -9.58 10.48 23.41
CA HIS A 168 -8.90 11.68 23.94
C HIS A 168 -7.36 11.56 23.93
N PRO A 169 -6.71 11.23 22.79
CA PRO A 169 -5.29 10.88 22.73
C PRO A 169 -4.35 12.06 23.02
N GLY A 170 -4.88 13.26 23.24
CA GLY A 170 -4.10 14.48 23.51
C GLY A 170 -3.52 15.13 22.24
N TYR A 171 -4.00 14.77 21.07
CA TYR A 171 -3.59 15.38 19.81
C TYR A 171 -4.20 16.78 19.64
N ASP A 172 -3.56 17.62 18.81
CA ASP A 172 -4.05 18.96 18.49
C ASP A 172 -5.43 18.89 17.79
N PRO A 173 -6.50 19.38 18.43
CA PRO A 173 -7.84 19.27 17.86
C PRO A 173 -8.03 20.10 16.58
N GLY A 174 -7.27 21.20 16.42
CA GLY A 174 -7.33 22.02 15.21
C GLY A 174 -6.74 21.29 14.00
N LEU A 175 -5.58 20.62 14.18
CA LEU A 175 -4.97 19.82 13.12
C LEU A 175 -5.80 18.59 12.78
N VAL A 176 -6.43 17.95 13.78
CA VAL A 176 -7.34 16.83 13.55
C VAL A 176 -8.56 17.29 12.75
N ALA A 177 -9.20 18.39 13.14
CA ALA A 177 -10.35 18.94 12.41
C ALA A 177 -9.99 19.31 10.97
N TYR A 178 -8.81 19.88 10.76
CA TYR A 178 -8.29 20.18 9.42
C TYR A 178 -8.09 18.93 8.58
N GLY A 179 -7.42 17.91 9.11
CA GLY A 179 -7.22 16.63 8.39
C GLY A 179 -8.53 15.93 8.04
N VAL A 180 -9.50 15.94 8.96
CA VAL A 180 -10.85 15.39 8.73
C VAL A 180 -11.59 16.14 7.63
N ASP A 181 -11.52 17.48 7.61
CA ASP A 181 -12.11 18.28 6.54
C ASP A 181 -11.49 17.97 5.19
N LEU A 182 -10.16 17.82 5.14
CA LEU A 182 -9.45 17.42 3.92
C LEU A 182 -9.90 16.03 3.41
N LEU A 183 -10.06 15.04 4.30
CA LEU A 183 -10.57 13.71 3.91
C LEU A 183 -11.94 13.80 3.23
N ARG A 184 -12.81 14.72 3.66
CA ARG A 184 -14.16 14.90 3.08
C ARG A 184 -14.16 15.73 1.81
N THR A 185 -13.31 16.74 1.69
CA THR A 185 -13.41 17.76 0.65
C THR A 185 -12.50 17.51 -0.55
N LEU A 186 -11.29 16.98 -0.36
CA LEU A 186 -10.33 16.75 -1.44
C LEU A 186 -10.89 15.86 -2.56
N PRO A 187 -11.52 14.70 -2.29
CA PRO A 187 -11.98 13.83 -3.38
C PRO A 187 -13.03 14.47 -4.27
N ALA A 188 -13.90 15.31 -3.71
CA ALA A 188 -14.99 15.97 -4.45
C ALA A 188 -14.47 17.03 -5.44
N SER A 189 -13.27 17.55 -5.25
CA SER A 189 -12.63 18.58 -6.09
C SER A 189 -11.56 18.03 -7.04
N ALA A 190 -11.54 16.70 -7.29
CA ALA A 190 -10.58 16.08 -8.18
C ALA A 190 -10.81 16.46 -9.65
N ASP A 191 -9.80 17.02 -10.31
CA ASP A 191 -9.85 17.35 -11.74
C ASP A 191 -9.88 16.10 -12.63
N ARG A 192 -9.25 15.03 -12.18
CA ARG A 192 -9.27 13.72 -12.83
C ARG A 192 -9.34 12.58 -11.82
N ARG A 193 -9.85 11.46 -12.26
CA ARG A 193 -9.92 10.25 -11.46
C ARG A 193 -9.23 9.11 -12.20
N VAL A 194 -8.38 8.38 -11.51
CA VAL A 194 -7.58 7.28 -12.03
C VAL A 194 -7.73 6.05 -11.15
N MET A 195 -7.30 4.90 -11.65
CA MET A 195 -7.07 3.73 -10.82
C MET A 195 -5.75 3.93 -10.07
N LEU A 196 -5.86 4.12 -8.77
CA LEU A 196 -4.74 4.32 -7.86
C LEU A 196 -4.03 3.00 -7.55
N HIS A 197 -2.76 3.08 -7.19
CA HIS A 197 -2.08 1.98 -6.51
C HIS A 197 -2.62 1.78 -5.08
N GLY A 198 -2.90 2.88 -4.39
CA GLY A 198 -3.50 2.92 -3.05
C GLY A 198 -2.51 2.67 -1.90
N ASP A 199 -1.41 1.95 -2.17
CA ASP A 199 -0.34 1.69 -1.21
C ASP A 199 1.04 1.82 -1.88
N ALA A 200 1.34 2.99 -2.43
CA ALA A 200 2.56 3.28 -3.18
C ALA A 200 3.77 3.51 -2.27
N ASN A 201 3.99 2.64 -1.29
CA ASN A 201 5.20 2.69 -0.48
C ASN A 201 6.41 2.17 -1.27
N PRO A 202 7.65 2.62 -0.98
CA PRO A 202 8.82 2.26 -1.77
C PRO A 202 9.19 0.77 -1.71
N GLY A 203 8.68 0.01 -0.74
CA GLY A 203 8.82 -1.44 -0.68
C GLY A 203 7.99 -2.17 -1.72
N ASN A 204 6.94 -1.53 -2.25
CA ASN A 204 6.05 -2.07 -3.28
C ASN A 204 6.50 -1.78 -4.71
N PHE A 205 7.71 -1.24 -4.91
CA PHE A 205 8.34 -1.11 -6.23
C PHE A 205 9.58 -1.99 -6.27
N LEU A 206 9.55 -3.05 -7.09
CA LEU A 206 10.61 -4.03 -7.19
C LEU A 206 11.37 -3.90 -8.50
N ALA A 207 12.70 -3.98 -8.43
CA ALA A 207 13.55 -4.07 -9.60
C ALA A 207 13.26 -5.34 -10.39
N ALA A 208 13.13 -5.24 -11.72
CA ALA A 208 12.80 -6.37 -12.56
C ALA A 208 13.49 -6.29 -13.93
N ARG A 209 13.64 -7.47 -14.59
CA ARG A 209 14.30 -7.54 -15.91
C ARG A 209 13.45 -6.93 -17.04
N ARG A 210 12.14 -7.08 -16.96
CA ARG A 210 11.20 -6.64 -18.00
C ARG A 210 11.07 -5.12 -18.08
N ARG A 211 11.11 -4.47 -16.92
CA ARG A 211 11.15 -3.01 -16.73
C ARG A 211 12.02 -2.70 -15.53
N PRO A 212 12.61 -1.50 -15.45
CA PRO A 212 13.47 -1.14 -14.31
C PRO A 212 12.79 -1.37 -12.97
N TRP A 213 11.49 -1.00 -12.88
CA TRP A 213 10.66 -1.14 -11.69
C TRP A 213 9.26 -1.66 -12.06
N LEU A 214 8.73 -2.53 -11.21
CA LEU A 214 7.36 -3.01 -11.26
C LEU A 214 6.70 -2.82 -9.90
N ALA A 215 5.45 -2.35 -9.93
CA ALA A 215 4.62 -2.25 -8.73
C ALA A 215 4.03 -3.62 -8.36
N ILE A 216 3.90 -3.85 -7.05
CA ILE A 216 3.30 -5.04 -6.43
C ILE A 216 2.34 -4.61 -5.31
N ASP A 217 1.51 -5.52 -4.84
CA ASP A 217 0.67 -5.40 -3.64
C ASP A 217 -0.20 -4.12 -3.61
N PRO A 218 -0.96 -3.82 -4.67
CA PRO A 218 -1.82 -2.66 -4.69
C PRO A 218 -3.03 -2.82 -3.76
N LYS A 219 -3.53 -1.69 -3.25
CA LYS A 219 -4.83 -1.53 -2.60
C LYS A 219 -5.69 -0.57 -3.43
N PRO A 220 -6.12 -1.01 -4.61
CA PRO A 220 -6.57 -0.10 -5.64
C PRO A 220 -7.94 0.51 -5.31
N MET A 221 -8.03 1.81 -5.56
CA MET A 221 -9.24 2.61 -5.50
C MET A 221 -9.35 3.48 -6.73
N VAL A 222 -10.52 4.04 -6.98
CA VAL A 222 -10.73 5.02 -8.06
C VAL A 222 -10.80 6.41 -7.46
N GLY A 223 -9.86 7.26 -7.80
CA GLY A 223 -9.85 8.60 -7.22
C GLY A 223 -8.76 9.53 -7.75
N ASP A 224 -8.48 10.55 -6.98
CA ASP A 224 -7.50 11.59 -7.24
C ASP A 224 -6.08 11.05 -7.19
N PRO A 225 -5.28 11.21 -8.25
CA PRO A 225 -3.90 10.73 -8.28
C PRO A 225 -2.99 11.37 -7.22
N ALA A 226 -3.33 12.55 -6.67
CA ALA A 226 -2.54 13.18 -5.62
C ALA A 226 -2.53 12.41 -4.29
N TYR A 227 -3.40 11.40 -4.15
CA TYR A 227 -3.42 10.49 -3.01
C TYR A 227 -2.24 9.50 -2.98
N ASP A 228 -1.82 8.98 -4.14
CA ASP A 228 -0.84 7.89 -4.26
C ASP A 228 0.58 8.24 -3.75
N PRO A 229 1.16 9.45 -3.98
CA PRO A 229 2.56 9.69 -3.64
C PRO A 229 2.84 9.87 -2.15
N CYS A 230 1.81 9.94 -1.30
CA CYS A 230 1.99 10.23 0.12
C CYS A 230 2.97 9.29 0.85
N PRO A 231 2.95 7.95 0.66
CA PRO A 231 3.92 7.08 1.31
C PRO A 231 5.36 7.32 0.87
N LEU A 232 5.58 7.75 -0.38
CA LEU A 232 6.91 8.04 -0.91
C LEU A 232 7.57 9.22 -0.18
N LEU A 233 6.77 10.20 0.25
CA LEU A 233 7.28 11.40 0.92
C LEU A 233 8.08 11.05 2.18
N GLY A 234 7.58 10.13 3.00
CA GLY A 234 8.16 9.77 4.30
C GLY A 234 9.07 8.54 4.28
N GLN A 235 8.81 7.59 3.37
CA GLN A 235 9.44 6.26 3.45
C GLN A 235 10.67 6.08 2.54
N VAL A 236 11.11 7.13 1.84
CA VAL A 236 12.39 7.16 1.15
C VAL A 236 13.37 7.98 1.98
N ASP A 237 14.32 7.34 2.66
CA ASP A 237 15.31 8.00 3.54
C ASP A 237 14.66 9.03 4.48
N ASP A 238 13.80 8.57 5.34
CA ASP A 238 12.95 9.33 6.26
C ASP A 238 13.34 10.82 6.48
N PRO A 239 12.69 11.79 5.80
CA PRO A 239 13.04 13.20 5.93
C PRO A 239 12.70 13.76 7.32
N PHE A 240 11.75 13.12 8.03
CA PHE A 240 11.27 13.54 9.35
C PHE A 240 12.22 13.16 10.50
N ALA A 241 13.22 12.33 10.24
CA ALA A 241 14.28 12.01 11.19
C ALA A 241 15.31 13.15 11.37
N ARG A 242 15.20 14.25 10.61
CA ARG A 242 16.09 15.40 10.68
C ARG A 242 15.64 16.39 11.76
N ASP A 243 16.59 17.17 12.30
CA ASP A 243 16.28 18.23 13.26
C ASP A 243 15.35 19.31 12.70
N ASP A 244 15.54 19.69 11.42
CA ASP A 244 14.65 20.57 10.66
C ASP A 244 14.20 19.87 9.37
N PRO A 245 13.07 19.14 9.38
CA PRO A 245 12.57 18.41 8.22
C PRO A 245 11.87 19.29 7.19
N ALA A 246 11.34 20.45 7.56
CA ALA A 246 10.41 21.23 6.75
C ALA A 246 10.96 21.64 5.36
N PRO A 247 12.24 22.10 5.21
CA PRO A 247 12.77 22.40 3.88
C PRO A 247 12.80 21.18 2.96
N LEU A 248 13.34 20.05 3.45
CA LEU A 248 13.45 18.83 2.66
C LEU A 248 12.07 18.26 2.29
N VAL A 249 11.10 18.34 3.20
CA VAL A 249 9.71 17.89 2.96
C VAL A 249 9.08 18.72 1.84
N ARG A 250 9.24 20.07 1.86
CA ARG A 250 8.76 20.93 0.78
C ARG A 250 9.42 20.61 -0.57
N ASP A 251 10.75 20.41 -0.57
CA ASP A 251 11.49 20.07 -1.79
C ASP A 251 11.01 18.73 -2.38
N ARG A 252 10.75 17.73 -1.54
CA ARG A 252 10.21 16.43 -1.97
C ARG A 252 8.79 16.51 -2.49
N ILE A 253 7.93 17.29 -1.84
CA ILE A 253 6.56 17.54 -2.34
C ILE A 253 6.62 18.18 -3.72
N ALA A 254 7.45 19.21 -3.89
CA ALA A 254 7.63 19.90 -5.17
C ALA A 254 8.17 18.92 -6.25
N LEU A 255 9.18 18.08 -5.91
CA LEU A 255 9.74 17.08 -6.81
C LEU A 255 8.68 16.06 -7.24
N LEU A 256 7.92 15.51 -6.29
CA LEU A 256 6.87 14.53 -6.59
C LEU A 256 5.74 15.16 -7.42
N ALA A 257 5.32 16.37 -7.07
CA ALA A 257 4.29 17.09 -7.80
C ALA A 257 4.71 17.37 -9.25
N ASP A 258 5.94 17.84 -9.48
CA ASP A 258 6.48 18.08 -10.82
C ASP A 258 6.59 16.76 -11.61
N ALA A 259 7.20 15.73 -11.02
CA ALA A 259 7.38 14.42 -11.67
C ALA A 259 6.05 13.73 -12.02
N LEU A 260 5.00 13.99 -11.27
CA LEU A 260 3.66 13.39 -11.43
C LEU A 260 2.66 14.29 -12.17
N GLU A 261 3.06 15.53 -12.49
CA GLU A 261 2.19 16.56 -13.11
C GLU A 261 0.95 16.84 -12.24
N LEU A 262 1.18 17.03 -10.93
CA LEU A 262 0.17 17.30 -9.91
C LEU A 262 0.38 18.68 -9.27
N ASP A 263 -0.66 19.18 -8.63
CA ASP A 263 -0.57 20.35 -7.77
C ASP A 263 0.13 20.00 -6.44
N ALA A 264 1.17 20.75 -6.06
CA ALA A 264 1.98 20.49 -4.87
C ALA A 264 1.19 20.67 -3.56
N ASP A 265 0.33 21.70 -3.50
CA ASP A 265 -0.51 21.95 -2.32
C ASP A 265 -1.53 20.84 -2.14
N ARG A 266 -2.04 20.30 -3.25
CA ARG A 266 -2.96 19.16 -3.24
C ARG A 266 -2.29 17.87 -2.75
N VAL A 267 -1.08 17.57 -3.20
CA VAL A 267 -0.27 16.45 -2.69
C VAL A 267 -0.02 16.62 -1.19
N ALA A 268 0.41 17.81 -0.75
CA ALA A 268 0.61 18.10 0.66
C ALA A 268 -0.67 17.90 1.48
N ALA A 269 -1.81 18.38 0.99
CA ALA A 269 -3.10 18.24 1.66
C ALA A 269 -3.52 16.77 1.85
N PHE A 270 -3.37 15.91 0.83
CA PHE A 270 -3.62 14.48 0.97
C PHE A 270 -2.68 13.82 1.98
N CYS A 271 -1.40 14.21 1.99
CA CYS A 271 -0.45 13.67 2.98
C CYS A 271 -0.86 14.07 4.41
N VAL A 272 -1.26 15.33 4.65
CA VAL A 272 -1.78 15.76 5.96
C VAL A 272 -3.01 14.94 6.36
N ALA A 273 -3.98 14.78 5.45
CA ALA A 273 -5.20 14.03 5.69
C ALA A 273 -4.92 12.56 6.09
N ARG A 274 -4.01 11.90 5.38
CA ARG A 274 -3.61 10.51 5.67
C ARG A 274 -2.89 10.38 7.00
N GLU A 275 -1.97 11.29 7.31
CA GLU A 275 -1.23 11.26 8.59
C GLU A 275 -2.15 11.49 9.80
N VAL A 276 -3.16 12.35 9.66
CA VAL A 276 -4.15 12.58 10.73
C VAL A 276 -5.02 11.33 10.93
N GLU A 277 -5.49 10.70 9.86
CA GLU A 277 -6.24 9.45 9.97
C GLU A 277 -5.38 8.35 10.60
N TYR A 278 -4.16 8.16 10.10
CA TYR A 278 -3.22 7.17 10.62
C TYR A 278 -2.90 7.41 12.10
N ALA A 279 -2.76 8.65 12.55
CA ALA A 279 -2.55 8.96 13.95
C ALA A 279 -3.69 8.45 14.84
N LEU A 280 -4.94 8.60 14.40
CA LEU A 280 -6.11 8.15 15.14
C LEU A 280 -6.33 6.64 15.00
N TYR A 281 -5.92 6.03 13.89
CA TYR A 281 -5.84 4.59 13.75
C TYR A 281 -4.85 3.99 14.78
N GLU A 282 -3.64 4.55 14.89
CA GLU A 282 -2.64 4.11 15.86
C GLU A 282 -3.14 4.26 17.32
N ALA A 283 -3.76 5.40 17.65
CA ALA A 283 -4.35 5.61 18.96
C ALA A 283 -5.45 4.57 19.28
N HIS A 284 -6.28 4.20 18.28
CA HIS A 284 -7.31 3.17 18.43
C HIS A 284 -6.71 1.79 18.77
N HIS A 285 -5.51 1.49 18.28
CA HIS A 285 -4.79 0.25 18.57
C HIS A 285 -3.89 0.35 19.82
N GLY A 286 -4.04 1.41 20.62
CA GLY A 286 -3.26 1.61 21.86
C GLY A 286 -1.83 2.12 21.64
N ARG A 287 -1.47 2.49 20.41
CA ARG A 287 -0.15 3.01 20.02
C ARG A 287 -0.14 4.55 19.93
N VAL A 288 -0.61 5.20 21.00
CA VAL A 288 -0.71 6.67 21.08
C VAL A 288 0.62 7.40 20.75
N PRO A 289 1.81 6.91 21.19
CA PRO A 289 3.08 7.54 20.82
C PRO A 289 3.37 7.54 19.31
N ASP A 290 3.00 6.46 18.60
CA ASP A 290 3.17 6.34 17.14
C ASP A 290 2.23 7.30 16.42
N GLY A 291 0.98 7.41 16.89
CA GLY A 291 0.03 8.40 16.41
C GLY A 291 0.50 9.85 16.68
N ALA A 292 1.15 10.11 17.82
CA ALA A 292 1.75 11.42 18.07
C ALA A 292 2.90 11.74 17.11
N GLN A 293 3.65 10.74 16.64
CA GLN A 293 4.64 10.93 15.58
C GLN A 293 3.97 11.31 14.26
N ALA A 294 2.91 10.61 13.85
CA ALA A 294 2.14 10.93 12.65
C ALA A 294 1.56 12.35 12.70
N MET A 295 1.06 12.80 13.86
CA MET A 295 0.62 14.19 14.05
C MET A 295 1.76 15.21 13.88
N ARG A 296 3.00 14.88 14.28
CA ARG A 296 4.17 15.74 14.01
C ARG A 296 4.49 15.82 12.53
N VAL A 297 4.41 14.69 11.82
CA VAL A 297 4.56 14.63 10.36
C VAL A 297 3.50 15.50 9.68
N ALA A 298 2.23 15.32 10.02
CA ALA A 298 1.12 16.14 9.51
C ALA A 298 1.36 17.65 9.72
N ARG A 299 1.79 18.03 10.92
CA ARG A 299 2.10 19.43 11.25
C ARG A 299 3.25 19.98 10.40
N THR A 300 4.32 19.19 10.20
CA THR A 300 5.47 19.60 9.38
C THR A 300 5.08 19.83 7.92
N ILE A 301 4.15 19.03 7.40
CA ILE A 301 3.66 19.17 6.03
C ILE A 301 2.72 20.38 5.90
N ALA A 302 1.86 20.59 6.91
CA ALA A 302 0.89 21.69 6.91
C ALA A 302 1.55 23.08 7.05
N GLY A 303 2.76 23.20 7.59
CA GLY A 303 3.54 24.44 7.79
C GLY A 303 3.33 25.00 9.18
#